data_4587c01255fd8f8c73482f42fc5eab03
#
_entry.id   4587c01255fd8f8c73482f42fc5eab03
#
_cell.length_a   1.000
_cell.length_b   1.000
_cell.length_c   1.000
_cell.angle_alpha   90.00
_cell.angle_beta   90.00
_cell.angle_gamma   90.00
#
_symmetry.space_group_name_H-M   'P 1'
#
loop_
_entity.id
_entity.type
_entity.pdbx_description
1 polymer ?
#
loop_
_entity_poly.entity_id
_entity_poly.type
_entity_poly.pdbx_seq_one_letter_code
_entity_poly.pdbx_strand_id
1 'polypeptide(L)'
;MLKIIPYDHILPFDLFTDDFPIKIDLVYANPDHPENVFGKVYHPQARLSGHIDLLKVTLLAAMRLYTQQGWTLVLKDCLRPVEAQTRMIETPLVQANPHWLEEPRFLSNPGGGGHPRGMAIDVAAQDHRAQHIDFGTAFDHFSSETDAQHNPAHRLFPQMSDAVRSNRAILGPRPINAI
;
A
#
# COMPACT_ATOMS: atom_id res chain seq x y z
N MET A 1 -4.78 -16.34 -21.71
CA MET A 1 -6.07 -16.58 -21.04
C MET A 1 -6.02 -15.88 -19.69
N LEU A 2 -6.84 -14.87 -19.43
CA LEU A 2 -6.92 -14.21 -18.14
C LEU A 2 -7.44 -15.22 -17.10
N LYS A 3 -6.66 -15.42 -16.03
CA LYS A 3 -7.04 -16.31 -14.93
C LYS A 3 -7.98 -15.53 -14.01
N ILE A 4 -9.28 -15.88 -14.02
CA ILE A 4 -10.26 -15.26 -13.12
C ILE A 4 -10.03 -15.80 -11.71
N ILE A 5 -9.93 -14.91 -10.74
CA ILE A 5 -9.87 -15.27 -9.33
C ILE A 5 -11.29 -15.62 -8.88
N PRO A 6 -11.52 -16.80 -8.28
CA PRO A 6 -12.83 -17.13 -7.71
C PRO A 6 -13.26 -16.09 -6.65
N TYR A 7 -14.53 -15.74 -6.65
CA TYR A 7 -15.08 -14.73 -5.74
C TYR A 7 -14.90 -15.11 -4.26
N ASP A 8 -15.00 -16.39 -3.94
CA ASP A 8 -14.80 -16.95 -2.60
C ASP A 8 -13.33 -16.90 -2.12
N HIS A 9 -12.40 -16.57 -3.00
CA HIS A 9 -11.01 -16.32 -2.65
C HIS A 9 -10.73 -14.84 -2.28
N ILE A 10 -11.70 -13.95 -2.41
CA ILE A 10 -11.58 -12.53 -2.03
C ILE A 10 -12.35 -12.30 -0.74
N LEU A 11 -11.65 -11.90 0.29
CA LEU A 11 -12.25 -11.65 1.62
C LEU A 11 -11.96 -10.22 2.09
N PRO A 12 -12.93 -9.58 2.77
CA PRO A 12 -12.72 -8.28 3.37
C PRO A 12 -11.94 -8.41 4.70
N PHE A 13 -11.01 -7.47 4.91
CA PHE A 13 -10.15 -7.45 6.09
C PHE A 13 -10.88 -7.01 7.37
N ASP A 14 -11.98 -6.27 7.27
CA ASP A 14 -12.76 -5.80 8.42
C ASP A 14 -13.41 -6.94 9.22
N LEU A 15 -13.49 -8.14 8.66
CA LEU A 15 -13.90 -9.35 9.41
C LEU A 15 -12.88 -9.78 10.47
N PHE A 16 -11.70 -9.21 10.51
CA PHE A 16 -10.58 -9.63 11.35
C PHE A 16 -10.02 -8.53 12.26
N THR A 17 -10.65 -7.35 12.28
CA THR A 17 -10.18 -6.20 13.07
C THR A 17 -10.28 -6.40 14.58
N ASP A 18 -11.21 -7.23 15.05
CA ASP A 18 -11.38 -7.51 16.46
C ASP A 18 -10.38 -8.55 16.99
N ASP A 19 -9.88 -9.42 16.12
CA ASP A 19 -9.00 -10.53 16.48
C ASP A 19 -7.51 -10.27 16.19
N PHE A 20 -7.21 -9.30 15.32
CA PHE A 20 -5.84 -9.01 14.86
C PHE A 20 -5.48 -7.53 15.02
N PRO A 21 -4.21 -7.21 15.29
CA PRO A 21 -3.75 -5.83 15.44
C PRO A 21 -3.63 -5.13 14.07
N ILE A 22 -4.76 -5.00 13.40
CA ILE A 22 -4.93 -4.28 12.15
C ILE A 22 -5.96 -3.16 12.31
N LYS A 23 -5.78 -2.09 11.56
CA LYS A 23 -6.73 -0.99 11.40
C LYS A 23 -6.96 -0.76 9.92
N ILE A 24 -8.21 -0.51 9.53
CA ILE A 24 -8.54 -0.20 8.14
C ILE A 24 -8.66 1.31 7.99
N ASP A 25 -7.95 1.81 6.98
CA ASP A 25 -7.98 3.19 6.56
C ASP A 25 -7.94 3.21 5.02
N LEU A 26 -9.07 2.78 4.40
CA LEU A 26 -9.18 2.68 2.94
C LEU A 26 -9.24 4.08 2.32
N VAL A 27 -8.06 4.63 2.04
CA VAL A 27 -7.84 6.03 1.62
C VAL A 27 -8.74 6.43 0.44
N TYR A 28 -8.83 5.59 -0.57
CA TYR A 28 -9.54 5.92 -1.82
C TYR A 28 -11.07 5.78 -1.75
N ALA A 29 -11.63 5.29 -0.63
CA ALA A 29 -13.07 5.27 -0.41
C ALA A 29 -13.62 6.64 0.00
N ASN A 30 -12.78 7.51 0.56
CA ASN A 30 -13.13 8.87 0.92
C ASN A 30 -12.40 9.87 -0.01
N PRO A 31 -13.11 10.59 -0.89
CA PRO A 31 -12.50 11.57 -1.79
C PRO A 31 -11.86 12.77 -1.05
N ASP A 32 -12.30 13.05 0.18
CA ASP A 32 -11.81 14.15 1.00
C ASP A 32 -10.74 13.69 2.02
N HIS A 33 -10.29 12.43 1.93
CA HIS A 33 -9.22 11.92 2.79
C HIS A 33 -7.91 12.70 2.52
N PRO A 34 -7.19 13.16 3.57
CA PRO A 34 -6.00 14.02 3.38
C PRO A 34 -4.87 13.35 2.59
N GLU A 35 -4.81 12.02 2.56
CA GLU A 35 -3.84 11.26 1.77
C GLU A 35 -4.37 10.83 0.40
N ASN A 36 -5.62 11.13 0.06
CA ASN A 36 -6.21 10.77 -1.24
C ASN A 36 -5.92 11.85 -2.28
N VAL A 37 -4.90 11.65 -3.09
CA VAL A 37 -4.50 12.58 -4.15
C VAL A 37 -5.31 12.42 -5.45
N PHE A 38 -6.11 11.35 -5.57
CA PHE A 38 -6.86 11.02 -6.79
C PHE A 38 -8.36 11.39 -6.71
N GLY A 39 -8.86 11.76 -5.53
CA GLY A 39 -10.26 12.12 -5.34
C GLY A 39 -11.21 10.90 -5.41
N LYS A 40 -12.29 11.01 -6.18
CA LYS A 40 -13.35 9.99 -6.22
C LYS A 40 -12.97 8.78 -7.08
N VAL A 41 -12.21 7.86 -6.50
CA VAL A 41 -11.74 6.64 -7.17
C VAL A 41 -12.63 5.44 -6.85
N TYR A 42 -12.91 5.19 -5.57
CA TYR A 42 -13.74 4.08 -5.13
C TYR A 42 -15.19 4.49 -4.86
N HIS A 43 -16.06 3.49 -4.75
CA HIS A 43 -17.38 3.68 -4.20
C HIS A 43 -17.27 3.97 -2.68
N PRO A 44 -18.07 4.88 -2.09
CA PRO A 44 -18.00 5.19 -0.67
C PRO A 44 -18.25 3.99 0.27
N GLN A 45 -18.94 2.96 -0.22
CA GLN A 45 -19.18 1.71 0.51
C GLN A 45 -18.17 0.61 0.16
N ALA A 46 -17.05 0.94 -0.51
CA ALA A 46 -15.99 -0.03 -0.78
C ALA A 46 -15.43 -0.58 0.53
N ARG A 47 -15.17 -1.88 0.56
CA ARG A 47 -14.50 -2.55 1.69
C ARG A 47 -13.09 -2.95 1.25
N LEU A 48 -12.12 -2.74 2.13
CA LEU A 48 -10.76 -3.21 1.90
C LEU A 48 -10.78 -4.74 1.89
N SER A 49 -10.55 -5.30 0.71
CA SER A 49 -10.61 -6.74 0.46
C SER A 49 -9.33 -7.21 -0.22
N GLY A 50 -8.97 -8.48 -0.03
CA GLY A 50 -7.78 -9.06 -0.64
C GLY A 50 -7.94 -10.56 -0.89
N HIS A 51 -7.02 -11.12 -1.67
CA HIS A 51 -6.96 -12.56 -1.86
C HIS A 51 -6.66 -13.25 -0.53
N ILE A 52 -7.30 -14.38 -0.27
CA ILE A 52 -7.20 -15.12 1.00
C ILE A 52 -5.75 -15.43 1.41
N ASP A 53 -4.86 -15.69 0.45
CA ASP A 53 -3.46 -15.98 0.76
C ASP A 53 -2.71 -14.71 1.20
N LEU A 54 -2.95 -13.57 0.56
CA LEU A 54 -2.38 -12.29 0.99
C LEU A 54 -2.95 -11.90 2.36
N LEU A 55 -4.25 -12.08 2.56
CA LEU A 55 -4.92 -11.82 3.84
C LEU A 55 -4.23 -12.60 4.97
N LYS A 56 -4.06 -13.91 4.82
CA LYS A 56 -3.36 -14.74 5.82
C LYS A 56 -1.95 -14.22 6.13
N VAL A 57 -1.17 -13.91 5.10
CA VAL A 57 0.19 -13.38 5.28
C VAL A 57 0.16 -12.04 6.00
N THR A 58 -0.78 -11.16 5.64
CA THR A 58 -0.93 -9.84 6.27
C THR A 58 -1.29 -9.96 7.75
N LEU A 59 -2.24 -10.83 8.11
CA LEU A 59 -2.62 -11.05 9.52
C LEU A 59 -1.47 -11.62 10.35
N LEU A 60 -0.70 -12.57 9.80
CA LEU A 60 0.50 -13.10 10.46
C LEU A 60 1.58 -12.02 10.62
N ALA A 61 1.78 -11.18 9.61
CA ALA A 61 2.71 -10.07 9.69
C ALA A 61 2.28 -9.05 10.76
N ALA A 62 0.99 -8.72 10.83
CA ALA A 62 0.43 -7.82 11.85
C ALA A 62 0.66 -8.36 13.27
N MET A 63 0.39 -9.63 13.51
CA MET A 63 0.66 -10.29 14.79
C MET A 63 2.14 -10.23 15.18
N ARG A 64 3.02 -10.52 14.22
CA ARG A 64 4.47 -10.44 14.43
C ARG A 64 4.92 -9.02 14.77
N LEU A 65 4.47 -8.02 14.02
CA LEU A 65 4.81 -6.61 14.25
C LEU A 65 4.32 -6.15 15.62
N TYR A 66 3.11 -6.51 16.00
CA TYR A 66 2.56 -6.18 17.31
C TYR A 66 3.37 -6.82 18.44
N THR A 67 3.69 -8.12 18.33
CA THR A 67 4.45 -8.85 19.36
C THR A 67 5.89 -8.33 19.49
N GLN A 68 6.54 -7.96 18.39
CA GLN A 68 7.95 -7.56 18.38
C GLN A 68 8.17 -6.07 18.61
N GLN A 69 7.24 -5.23 18.16
CA GLN A 69 7.40 -3.77 18.11
C GLN A 69 6.29 -3.01 18.85
N GLY A 70 5.19 -3.66 19.21
CA GLY A 70 3.98 -2.99 19.70
C GLY A 70 3.24 -2.19 18.61
N TRP A 71 3.47 -2.51 17.33
CA TRP A 71 2.87 -1.77 16.21
C TRP A 71 1.56 -2.41 15.76
N THR A 72 0.56 -1.57 15.50
CA THR A 72 -0.67 -1.92 14.78
C THR A 72 -0.49 -1.61 13.31
N LEU A 73 -0.79 -2.56 12.44
CA LEU A 73 -0.70 -2.38 11.00
C LEU A 73 -1.94 -1.64 10.49
N VAL A 74 -1.74 -0.55 9.75
CA VAL A 74 -2.81 0.26 9.13
C VAL A 74 -2.88 -0.08 7.65
N LEU A 75 -4.00 -0.65 7.21
CA LEU A 75 -4.21 -1.13 5.84
C LEU A 75 -4.87 -0.02 5.02
N LYS A 76 -4.17 0.44 3.97
CA LYS A 76 -4.55 1.62 3.19
C LYS A 76 -5.26 1.29 1.87
N ASP A 77 -4.80 0.27 1.14
CA ASP A 77 -5.39 -0.23 -0.10
C ASP A 77 -4.99 -1.69 -0.35
N CYS A 78 -5.83 -2.45 -1.09
CA CYS A 78 -5.51 -3.83 -1.44
C CYS A 78 -6.12 -4.22 -2.80
N LEU A 79 -7.30 -4.82 -2.84
CA LEU A 79 -7.98 -5.12 -4.10
C LEU A 79 -8.46 -3.82 -4.75
N ARG A 80 -7.77 -3.42 -5.81
CA ARG A 80 -8.13 -2.26 -6.62
C ARG A 80 -8.76 -2.71 -7.94
N PRO A 81 -10.07 -2.51 -8.14
CA PRO A 81 -10.72 -2.83 -9.41
C PRO A 81 -10.05 -2.13 -10.59
N VAL A 82 -10.12 -2.76 -11.75
CA VAL A 82 -9.54 -2.21 -13.00
C VAL A 82 -10.10 -0.82 -13.32
N GLU A 83 -11.40 -0.63 -13.08
CA GLU A 83 -12.10 0.64 -13.27
C GLU A 83 -11.60 1.73 -12.33
N ALA A 84 -11.24 1.38 -11.11
CA ALA A 84 -10.65 2.32 -10.15
C ALA A 84 -9.24 2.75 -10.60
N GLN A 85 -8.41 1.82 -11.05
CA GLN A 85 -7.10 2.13 -11.64
C GLN A 85 -7.24 3.02 -12.88
N THR A 86 -8.23 2.78 -13.73
CA THR A 86 -8.53 3.63 -14.90
C THR A 86 -8.86 5.06 -14.45
N ARG A 87 -9.74 5.22 -13.45
CA ARG A 87 -10.07 6.55 -12.89
C ARG A 87 -8.86 7.27 -12.33
N MET A 88 -7.94 6.57 -11.64
CA MET A 88 -6.69 7.18 -11.16
C MET A 88 -5.87 7.76 -12.31
N ILE A 89 -5.69 6.99 -13.38
CA ILE A 89 -4.92 7.40 -14.55
C ILE A 89 -5.56 8.59 -15.27
N GLU A 90 -6.88 8.67 -15.30
CA GLU A 90 -7.64 9.75 -15.93
C GLU A 90 -7.67 11.05 -15.11
N THR A 91 -7.14 11.05 -13.88
CA THR A 91 -7.09 12.27 -13.06
C THR A 91 -6.18 13.34 -13.68
N PRO A 92 -6.50 14.64 -13.51
CA PRO A 92 -5.62 15.71 -13.99
C PRO A 92 -4.20 15.62 -13.44
N LEU A 93 -4.06 15.11 -12.21
CA LEU A 93 -2.76 14.92 -11.57
C LEU A 93 -1.88 13.94 -12.37
N VAL A 94 -2.41 12.78 -12.74
CA VAL A 94 -1.66 11.77 -13.50
C VAL A 94 -1.46 12.22 -14.95
N GLN A 95 -2.47 12.85 -15.55
CA GLN A 95 -2.36 13.39 -16.93
C GLN A 95 -1.28 14.47 -17.04
N ALA A 96 -1.05 15.24 -15.98
CA ALA A 96 0.06 16.20 -15.91
C ALA A 96 1.44 15.55 -15.66
N ASN A 97 1.47 14.27 -15.28
CA ASN A 97 2.68 13.52 -14.96
C ASN A 97 2.74 12.18 -15.71
N PRO A 98 2.75 12.17 -17.05
CA PRO A 98 2.67 10.93 -17.84
C PRO A 98 3.81 9.96 -17.58
N HIS A 99 4.97 10.46 -17.13
CA HIS A 99 6.14 9.65 -16.77
C HIS A 99 5.87 8.68 -15.61
N TRP A 100 4.81 8.89 -14.79
CA TRP A 100 4.42 7.94 -13.75
C TRP A 100 3.92 6.60 -14.30
N LEU A 101 3.56 6.56 -15.57
CA LEU A 101 3.10 5.36 -16.29
C LEU A 101 4.22 4.68 -17.09
N GLU A 102 5.40 5.30 -17.17
CA GLU A 102 6.57 4.78 -17.86
C GLU A 102 7.46 3.94 -16.92
N GLU A 103 8.24 3.00 -17.47
CA GLU A 103 9.14 2.17 -16.66
C GLU A 103 10.36 2.96 -16.12
N PRO A 104 10.69 2.83 -14.82
CA PRO A 104 9.99 2.09 -13.78
C PRO A 104 8.75 2.87 -13.26
N ARG A 105 7.59 2.22 -13.32
CA ARG A 105 6.29 2.87 -13.08
C ARG A 105 6.00 3.14 -11.61
N PHE A 106 5.43 4.31 -11.32
CA PHE A 106 4.74 4.55 -10.05
C PHE A 106 3.30 4.00 -10.07
N LEU A 107 2.62 4.08 -11.22
CA LEU A 107 1.27 3.57 -11.40
C LEU A 107 1.27 2.48 -12.48
N SER A 108 0.71 1.32 -12.14
CA SER A 108 0.50 0.24 -13.09
C SER A 108 -0.62 0.57 -14.08
N ASN A 109 -0.52 0.05 -15.29
CA ASN A 109 -1.63 0.07 -16.25
C ASN A 109 -2.85 -0.66 -15.67
N PRO A 110 -4.10 -0.31 -16.08
CA PRO A 110 -5.31 -0.99 -15.65
C PRO A 110 -5.20 -2.51 -15.86
N GLY A 111 -5.48 -3.26 -14.81
CA GLY A 111 -5.33 -4.72 -14.80
C GLY A 111 -3.89 -5.23 -14.57
N GLY A 112 -2.89 -4.34 -14.56
CA GLY A 112 -1.50 -4.68 -14.23
C GLY A 112 -1.23 -4.72 -12.73
N GLY A 113 -0.09 -5.28 -12.35
CA GLY A 113 0.35 -5.33 -10.95
C GLY A 113 -0.40 -6.34 -10.07
N GLY A 114 -0.29 -6.20 -8.76
CA GLY A 114 -0.90 -7.07 -7.75
C GLY A 114 -2.30 -6.66 -7.32
N HIS A 115 -2.61 -5.35 -7.28
CA HIS A 115 -3.87 -4.81 -6.78
C HIS A 115 -5.13 -5.36 -7.48
N PRO A 116 -5.21 -5.49 -8.81
CA PRO A 116 -6.40 -6.05 -9.47
C PRO A 116 -6.68 -7.51 -9.12
N ARG A 117 -5.70 -8.18 -8.52
CA ARG A 117 -5.79 -9.57 -8.05
C ARG A 117 -5.96 -9.69 -6.54
N GLY A 118 -6.01 -8.58 -5.81
CA GLY A 118 -5.99 -8.58 -4.36
C GLY A 118 -4.70 -9.18 -3.78
N MET A 119 -3.57 -9.10 -4.52
CA MET A 119 -2.27 -9.68 -4.17
C MET A 119 -1.19 -8.61 -3.96
N ALA A 120 -1.58 -7.36 -3.81
CA ALA A 120 -0.77 -6.27 -3.29
C ALA A 120 -1.55 -5.56 -2.19
N ILE A 121 -0.84 -5.03 -1.19
CA ILE A 121 -1.44 -4.29 -0.10
C ILE A 121 -0.54 -3.12 0.26
N ASP A 122 -1.15 -1.95 0.37
CA ASP A 122 -0.50 -0.74 0.84
C ASP A 122 -0.76 -0.59 2.34
N VAL A 123 0.30 -0.35 3.09
CA VAL A 123 0.24 -0.33 4.55
C VAL A 123 1.01 0.83 5.14
N ALA A 124 0.53 1.29 6.30
CA ALA A 124 1.26 2.09 7.26
C ALA A 124 1.31 1.34 8.60
N ALA A 125 1.93 1.92 9.61
CA ALA A 125 1.90 1.40 10.97
C ALA A 125 1.73 2.53 11.98
N GLN A 126 1.17 2.20 13.14
CA GLN A 126 1.07 3.10 14.28
C GLN A 126 1.51 2.38 15.56
N ASP A 127 2.04 3.13 16.52
CA ASP A 127 2.42 2.61 17.83
C ASP A 127 1.19 2.45 18.76
N HIS A 128 1.44 2.03 20.01
CA HIS A 128 0.40 1.87 21.05
C HIS A 128 -0.28 3.19 21.48
N ARG A 129 0.27 4.36 21.06
CA ARG A 129 -0.32 5.69 21.28
C ARG A 129 -1.03 6.20 20.02
N ALA A 130 -1.24 5.34 19.02
CA ALA A 130 -1.76 5.68 17.71
C ALA A 130 -0.93 6.73 16.95
N GLN A 131 0.36 6.88 17.28
CA GLN A 131 1.28 7.74 16.53
C GLN A 131 1.81 6.98 15.32
N HIS A 132 1.80 7.64 14.17
CA HIS A 132 2.30 7.05 12.93
C HIS A 132 3.80 6.75 13.02
N ILE A 133 4.17 5.57 12.57
CA ILE A 133 5.58 5.20 12.40
C ILE A 133 6.10 5.85 11.13
N ASP A 134 7.21 6.58 11.27
CA ASP A 134 7.84 7.28 10.15
C ASP A 134 8.58 6.30 9.23
N PHE A 135 8.13 6.22 7.98
CA PHE A 135 8.80 5.48 6.89
C PHE A 135 9.50 6.41 5.89
N GLY A 136 9.63 7.70 6.22
CA GLY A 136 10.40 8.69 5.46
C GLY A 136 9.64 9.42 4.37
N THR A 137 8.45 8.96 4.00
CA THR A 137 7.55 9.63 3.06
C THR A 137 6.10 9.41 3.47
N ALA A 138 5.22 10.29 3.02
CA ALA A 138 3.78 10.07 3.10
C ALA A 138 3.35 8.85 2.26
N PHE A 139 2.14 8.36 2.51
CA PHE A 139 1.48 7.40 1.63
C PHE A 139 1.35 7.99 0.22
N ASP A 140 1.52 7.16 -0.79
CA ASP A 140 1.50 7.59 -2.21
C ASP A 140 2.38 8.81 -2.53
N HIS A 141 3.60 8.81 -2.00
CA HIS A 141 4.58 9.82 -2.36
C HIS A 141 5.06 9.60 -3.80
N PHE A 142 4.54 10.40 -4.72
CA PHE A 142 5.00 10.44 -6.11
C PHE A 142 6.17 11.42 -6.24
N SER A 143 7.34 10.92 -6.57
CA SER A 143 8.54 11.71 -6.83
C SER A 143 8.60 12.12 -8.31
N SER A 144 9.34 13.20 -8.60
CA SER A 144 9.76 13.50 -9.97
C SER A 144 10.78 12.50 -10.50
N GLU A 145 11.48 11.81 -9.60
CA GLU A 145 12.56 10.89 -9.90
C GLU A 145 12.21 9.46 -9.49
N THR A 146 12.63 8.48 -10.29
CA THR A 146 12.38 7.06 -10.04
C THR A 146 13.59 6.32 -9.48
N ASP A 147 14.77 6.90 -9.59
CA ASP A 147 16.02 6.27 -9.16
C ASP A 147 16.23 6.34 -7.64
N ALA A 148 17.11 5.46 -7.15
CA ALA A 148 17.40 5.34 -5.72
C ALA A 148 18.10 6.55 -5.11
N GLN A 149 18.81 7.38 -5.90
CA GLN A 149 19.59 8.50 -5.38
C GLN A 149 18.73 9.71 -5.06
N HIS A 150 17.64 9.90 -5.79
CA HIS A 150 16.82 11.11 -5.77
C HIS A 150 15.40 10.88 -5.25
N ASN A 151 14.88 9.64 -5.26
CA ASN A 151 13.54 9.34 -4.79
C ASN A 151 13.54 8.91 -3.31
N PRO A 152 13.02 9.73 -2.37
CA PRO A 152 13.00 9.39 -0.95
C PRO A 152 12.09 8.20 -0.62
N ALA A 153 11.12 7.88 -1.49
CA ALA A 153 10.29 6.67 -1.34
C ALA A 153 11.03 5.40 -1.78
N HIS A 154 12.10 5.53 -2.58
CA HIS A 154 12.84 4.37 -3.05
C HIS A 154 13.48 3.62 -1.88
N ARG A 155 13.40 2.28 -1.92
CA ARG A 155 13.86 1.39 -0.85
C ARG A 155 15.35 1.59 -0.49
N LEU A 156 16.17 1.89 -1.48
CA LEU A 156 17.62 2.07 -1.35
C LEU A 156 18.02 3.55 -1.31
N PHE A 157 17.12 4.47 -1.00
CA PHE A 157 17.44 5.88 -0.90
C PHE A 157 18.56 6.11 0.13
N PRO A 158 19.70 6.71 -0.26
CA PRO A 158 20.89 6.73 0.61
C PRO A 158 20.77 7.70 1.79
N GLN A 159 19.96 8.75 1.67
CA GLN A 159 19.83 9.82 2.65
C GLN A 159 18.73 9.56 3.71
N MET A 160 18.24 8.31 3.82
CA MET A 160 17.31 7.95 4.90
C MET A 160 17.99 8.13 6.26
N SER A 161 17.25 8.69 7.24
CA SER A 161 17.67 8.64 8.64
C SER A 161 17.79 7.18 9.12
N ASP A 162 18.60 6.95 10.15
CA ASP A 162 18.74 5.60 10.72
C ASP A 162 17.41 5.07 11.26
N ALA A 163 16.56 5.94 11.81
CA ALA A 163 15.22 5.59 12.28
C ALA A 163 14.34 5.09 11.13
N VAL A 164 14.25 5.84 10.02
CA VAL A 164 13.49 5.44 8.83
C VAL A 164 14.02 4.14 8.24
N ARG A 165 15.34 4.01 8.15
CA ARG A 165 15.99 2.78 7.66
C ARG A 165 15.64 1.56 8.51
N SER A 166 15.67 1.72 9.83
CA SER A 166 15.29 0.69 10.79
C SER A 166 13.81 0.32 10.64
N ASN A 167 12.92 1.32 10.59
CA ASN A 167 11.48 1.11 10.44
C ASN A 167 11.14 0.37 9.14
N ARG A 168 11.74 0.77 8.02
CA ARG A 168 11.56 0.07 6.73
C ARG A 168 12.09 -1.36 6.75
N ALA A 169 13.21 -1.61 7.47
CA ALA A 169 13.78 -2.95 7.60
C ALA A 169 12.91 -3.92 8.43
N ILE A 170 12.08 -3.38 9.34
CA ILE A 170 11.13 -4.16 10.13
C ILE A 170 9.95 -4.64 9.26
N LEU A 171 9.42 -3.79 8.38
CA LEU A 171 8.31 -4.14 7.49
C LEU A 171 8.73 -5.03 6.31
N GLY A 172 9.93 -4.88 5.82
CA GLY A 172 10.41 -5.58 4.64
C GLY A 172 11.48 -6.63 4.91
N PRO A 173 11.72 -7.57 3.98
CA PRO A 173 12.88 -8.45 4.09
C PRO A 173 14.14 -7.59 4.10
N ARG A 174 15.07 -7.91 5.00
CA ARG A 174 16.40 -7.30 5.00
C ARG A 174 17.01 -7.48 3.61
N PRO A 175 17.71 -6.48 3.06
CA PRO A 175 18.46 -6.70 1.83
C PRO A 175 19.37 -7.90 2.08
N ILE A 176 19.23 -8.93 1.25
CA ILE A 176 20.24 -10.00 1.20
C ILE A 176 21.48 -9.25 0.77
N ASN A 177 22.48 -9.16 1.67
CA ASN A 177 23.76 -8.61 1.31
C ASN A 177 24.23 -9.39 0.07
N ALA A 178 24.28 -8.70 -1.06
CA ALA A 178 25.03 -9.21 -2.20
C ALA A 178 26.49 -9.34 -1.71
N ILE A 179 26.93 -10.57 -1.57
CA ILE A 179 28.32 -10.93 -1.39
C ILE A 179 29.06 -10.64 -2.70
#